data_e9f7c48f1e21f0aa3241030822debdcf
#
_entry.id   e9f7c48f1e21f0aa3241030822debdcf
#
_cell.length_a   1.000
_cell.length_b   1.000
_cell.length_c   1.000
_cell.angle_alpha   90.00
_cell.angle_beta   90.00
_cell.angle_gamma   90.00
#
_symmetry.space_group_name_H-M   'P 1'
#
loop_
_entity.id
_entity.type
_entity.pdbx_description
1 polymer ?
#
loop_
_entity_poly.entity_id
_entity_poly.type
_entity_poly.pdbx_seq_one_letter_code
_entity_poly.pdbx_strand_id
1 'polypeptide(L)'
;MKLKMNGRRILQSMYGAGLVTFLLLASGARGADTLPAQIADDVYWKLIDGSSEPTGIFPSENFTSNENGFQKILPALQQATKPGGVYLGVGPEQNFTYIAALHPKIAFIVDIRRQNLLEHLFYKAAFEMADNRADFLSVIFARKRPEGLTDKSTVDQLLIAYDNINADEATYKKNFQAIRDLLLKTHKFGLTEGDQSGLEHVYDVFTYYGPELNYGSTYPPSGNGNGGSQAANFMTVMTASDPSGVERGFLASEENYQTLRELEKKNLLIPIVGDFGGPKALRAVGQYLKDHGATVTAYYTSNVEQYLFNQNSGRGRGVVNGGAMNFYETVGGLPLDASSVFIRSGVPGQGGGGAGRGGGMNNSQIAPIQATVNAFKAGRIMGYNDIFTIGN
;
A
#
# COMPACT_ATOMS: atom_id res chain seq x y z
N MET A 1 -20.24 -8.17 97.60
CA MET A 1 -21.62 -8.58 97.93
C MET A 1 -22.33 -8.88 96.60
N LYS A 2 -22.62 -10.15 96.39
CA LYS A 2 -23.81 -10.74 95.69
C LYS A 2 -24.25 -9.99 94.39
N LEU A 3 -24.56 -10.57 93.28
CA LEU A 3 -24.94 -11.93 92.83
C LEU A 3 -25.49 -11.80 91.38
N LYS A 4 -25.20 -12.85 90.58
CA LYS A 4 -26.06 -13.54 89.61
C LYS A 4 -26.46 -12.85 88.34
N MET A 5 -26.04 -13.44 87.25
CA MET A 5 -26.49 -14.60 86.47
C MET A 5 -27.46 -14.28 85.32
N ASN A 6 -27.08 -14.81 84.17
CA ASN A 6 -27.89 -15.48 83.14
C ASN A 6 -28.66 -14.68 82.10
N GLY A 7 -28.31 -14.98 80.86
CA GLY A 7 -29.17 -14.77 79.70
C GLY A 7 -28.49 -15.14 78.39
N ARG A 8 -28.44 -16.47 78.11
CA ARG A 8 -28.13 -16.98 76.75
C ARG A 8 -29.17 -16.45 75.78
N ARG A 9 -28.73 -15.83 74.71
CA ARG A 9 -29.48 -15.79 73.46
C ARG A 9 -28.57 -16.12 72.33
N ILE A 10 -28.87 -17.29 71.73
CA ILE A 10 -28.38 -17.78 70.45
C ILE A 10 -28.88 -16.87 69.34
N LEU A 11 -28.00 -16.27 68.56
CA LEU A 11 -28.37 -15.64 67.30
C LEU A 11 -27.67 -16.41 66.17
N GLN A 12 -28.47 -17.07 65.39
CA GLN A 12 -28.08 -17.76 64.17
C GLN A 12 -27.50 -16.76 63.20
N SER A 13 -26.23 -16.95 62.78
CA SER A 13 -25.62 -16.27 61.65
C SER A 13 -26.02 -16.99 60.35
N MET A 14 -26.84 -16.34 59.55
CA MET A 14 -27.08 -16.75 58.17
C MET A 14 -25.86 -16.42 57.33
N TYR A 15 -25.16 -17.44 56.88
CA TYR A 15 -24.14 -17.33 55.86
C TYR A 15 -24.81 -17.12 54.49
N GLY A 16 -24.82 -15.89 54.01
CA GLY A 16 -25.11 -15.56 52.61
C GLY A 16 -23.89 -15.84 51.75
N ALA A 17 -23.88 -16.98 51.08
CA ALA A 17 -22.86 -17.25 50.05
C ALA A 17 -23.18 -16.42 48.83
N GLY A 18 -22.51 -15.28 48.70
CA GLY A 18 -22.47 -14.48 47.45
C GLY A 18 -21.65 -15.20 46.40
N LEU A 19 -22.32 -15.80 45.42
CA LEU A 19 -21.68 -16.37 44.25
C LEU A 19 -21.18 -15.21 43.35
N VAL A 20 -19.92 -14.85 43.49
CA VAL A 20 -19.24 -13.92 42.53
C VAL A 20 -18.90 -14.73 41.31
N THR A 21 -19.75 -14.66 40.30
CA THR A 21 -19.45 -15.22 38.98
C THR A 21 -18.39 -14.34 38.30
N PHE A 22 -17.15 -14.76 38.35
CA PHE A 22 -16.08 -14.19 37.49
C PHE A 22 -16.40 -14.59 36.06
N LEU A 23 -16.95 -13.67 35.28
CA LEU A 23 -16.89 -13.77 33.81
C LEU A 23 -15.42 -13.58 33.40
N LEU A 24 -14.70 -14.68 33.25
CA LEU A 24 -13.46 -14.71 32.49
C LEU A 24 -13.81 -14.40 31.04
N LEU A 25 -13.70 -13.13 30.66
CA LEU A 25 -13.54 -12.76 29.27
C LEU A 25 -12.25 -13.42 28.79
N ALA A 26 -12.37 -14.60 28.21
CA ALA A 26 -11.32 -15.22 27.43
C ALA A 26 -11.05 -14.29 26.22
N SER A 27 -10.21 -13.29 26.42
CA SER A 27 -9.46 -12.69 25.33
C SER A 27 -8.61 -13.82 24.76
N GLY A 28 -9.12 -14.52 23.75
CA GLY A 28 -8.39 -15.53 23.03
C GLY A 28 -7.08 -14.89 22.55
N ALA A 29 -5.98 -15.20 23.20
CA ALA A 29 -4.67 -14.88 22.68
C ALA A 29 -4.61 -15.54 21.30
N ARG A 30 -4.75 -14.75 20.24
CA ARG A 30 -4.43 -15.21 18.88
C ARG A 30 -3.00 -15.73 18.95
N GLY A 31 -2.78 -16.97 18.53
CA GLY A 31 -1.43 -17.50 18.34
C GLY A 31 -0.65 -16.52 17.44
N ALA A 32 0.68 -16.51 17.58
CA ALA A 32 1.53 -15.75 16.66
C ALA A 32 1.22 -16.21 15.22
N ASP A 33 1.23 -15.24 14.26
CA ASP A 33 1.07 -15.57 12.85
C ASP A 33 2.22 -16.50 12.38
N THR A 34 1.94 -17.27 11.33
CA THR A 34 2.89 -18.19 10.70
C THR A 34 3.39 -17.65 9.36
N LEU A 35 3.38 -16.31 9.19
CA LEU A 35 3.94 -15.70 7.98
C LEU A 35 5.42 -16.08 7.83
N PRO A 36 5.87 -16.44 6.61
CA PRO A 36 7.26 -16.78 6.37
C PRO A 36 8.16 -15.56 6.54
N ALA A 37 9.38 -15.76 7.04
CA ALA A 37 10.40 -14.71 7.10
C ALA A 37 11.02 -14.41 5.72
N GLN A 38 10.83 -15.33 4.75
CA GLN A 38 11.23 -15.23 3.35
C GLN A 38 10.40 -16.22 2.53
N ILE A 39 10.08 -15.86 1.30
CA ILE A 39 9.38 -16.72 0.34
C ILE A 39 10.35 -17.15 -0.75
N ALA A 40 10.41 -18.45 -1.07
CA ALA A 40 11.23 -18.95 -2.18
C ALA A 40 10.67 -18.45 -3.53
N ASP A 41 11.54 -18.24 -4.52
CA ASP A 41 11.19 -17.63 -5.81
C ASP A 41 10.05 -18.36 -6.54
N ASP A 42 10.06 -19.68 -6.55
CA ASP A 42 9.02 -20.47 -7.19
C ASP A 42 7.66 -20.37 -6.46
N VAL A 43 7.69 -20.25 -5.12
CA VAL A 43 6.48 -20.04 -4.29
C VAL A 43 5.96 -18.61 -4.47
N TYR A 44 6.86 -17.62 -4.52
CA TYR A 44 6.52 -16.22 -4.77
C TYR A 44 5.82 -16.07 -6.13
N TRP A 45 6.41 -16.62 -7.19
CA TRP A 45 5.81 -16.54 -8.51
C TRP A 45 4.47 -17.28 -8.60
N LYS A 46 4.37 -18.47 -8.01
CA LYS A 46 3.10 -19.21 -7.91
C LYS A 46 2.02 -18.44 -7.17
N LEU A 47 2.39 -17.71 -6.11
CA LEU A 47 1.46 -16.89 -5.35
C LEU A 47 0.94 -15.72 -6.20
N ILE A 48 1.83 -15.04 -6.93
CA ILE A 48 1.47 -13.96 -7.87
C ILE A 48 0.54 -14.49 -8.95
N ASP A 49 0.95 -15.50 -9.69
CA ASP A 49 0.21 -16.05 -10.82
C ASP A 49 -1.12 -16.67 -10.38
N GLY A 50 -1.07 -17.47 -9.31
CA GLY A 50 -2.24 -18.13 -8.74
C GLY A 50 -3.28 -17.16 -8.17
N SER A 51 -2.89 -15.98 -7.71
CA SER A 51 -3.80 -14.96 -7.15
C SER A 51 -4.27 -13.95 -8.20
N SER A 52 -3.53 -13.78 -9.30
CA SER A 52 -3.84 -12.76 -10.30
C SER A 52 -5.08 -13.09 -11.14
N GLU A 53 -5.73 -12.03 -11.57
CA GLU A 53 -6.84 -11.99 -12.54
C GLU A 53 -6.32 -11.53 -13.92
N PRO A 54 -7.09 -11.69 -14.99
CA PRO A 54 -6.79 -11.02 -16.25
C PRO A 54 -6.66 -9.50 -16.06
N THR A 55 -5.75 -8.88 -16.82
CA THR A 55 -5.55 -7.43 -16.74
C THR A 55 -6.82 -6.68 -17.13
N GLY A 56 -7.17 -5.67 -16.32
CA GLY A 56 -8.22 -4.71 -16.66
C GLY A 56 -7.64 -3.46 -17.35
N ILE A 57 -8.52 -2.49 -17.60
CA ILE A 57 -8.20 -1.23 -18.29
C ILE A 57 -8.23 -0.08 -17.28
N PHE A 58 -7.20 0.74 -17.32
CA PHE A 58 -7.13 2.01 -16.61
C PHE A 58 -6.67 3.12 -17.58
N PRO A 59 -7.21 4.35 -17.49
CA PRO A 59 -6.97 5.36 -18.51
C PRO A 59 -5.62 6.09 -18.42
N SER A 60 -4.76 5.76 -17.45
CA SER A 60 -3.45 6.37 -17.25
C SER A 60 -2.37 5.29 -17.09
N GLU A 61 -1.16 5.61 -17.53
CA GLU A 61 0.03 4.79 -17.28
C GLU A 61 0.33 4.69 -15.77
N ASN A 62 0.19 5.81 -15.04
CA ASN A 62 0.31 5.87 -13.59
C ASN A 62 1.60 5.23 -13.05
N PHE A 63 2.75 5.66 -13.59
CA PHE A 63 4.08 5.18 -13.16
C PHE A 63 4.59 5.86 -11.89
N THR A 64 3.94 6.92 -11.44
CA THR A 64 4.25 7.57 -10.16
C THR A 64 2.97 8.18 -9.60
N SER A 65 2.93 8.36 -8.29
CA SER A 65 1.77 8.91 -7.61
C SER A 65 1.49 10.36 -8.03
N ASN A 66 0.23 10.73 -8.09
CA ASN A 66 -0.22 12.13 -8.19
C ASN A 66 -0.71 12.70 -6.85
N GLU A 67 -0.43 12.02 -5.75
CA GLU A 67 -0.87 12.40 -4.41
C GLU A 67 0.22 13.18 -3.69
N ASN A 68 0.09 14.49 -3.56
CA ASN A 68 1.12 15.35 -2.98
C ASN A 68 1.08 15.42 -1.44
N GLY A 69 0.02 14.89 -0.83
CA GLY A 69 -0.24 15.07 0.59
C GLY A 69 -0.04 13.83 1.45
N PHE A 70 0.37 12.72 0.87
CA PHE A 70 0.37 11.43 1.56
C PHE A 70 1.34 11.36 2.75
N GLN A 71 2.45 12.08 2.72
CA GLN A 71 3.37 12.11 3.86
C GLN A 71 2.78 12.79 5.10
N LYS A 72 1.79 13.67 4.92
CA LYS A 72 1.15 14.40 6.02
C LYS A 72 0.43 13.51 7.03
N ILE A 73 -0.06 12.35 6.59
CA ILE A 73 -0.80 11.43 7.47
C ILE A 73 0.11 10.43 8.21
N LEU A 74 1.39 10.32 7.86
CA LEU A 74 2.26 9.28 8.41
C LEU A 74 2.37 9.31 9.94
N PRO A 75 2.51 10.47 10.61
CA PRO A 75 2.51 10.50 12.08
C PRO A 75 1.21 9.95 12.69
N ALA A 76 0.06 10.31 12.14
CA ALA A 76 -1.23 9.80 12.58
C ALA A 76 -1.41 8.31 12.26
N LEU A 77 -0.95 7.87 11.10
CA LEU A 77 -0.97 6.47 10.69
C LEU A 77 -0.14 5.58 11.63
N GLN A 78 1.05 6.01 11.98
CA GLN A 78 1.91 5.30 12.94
C GLN A 78 1.31 5.24 14.35
N GLN A 79 0.53 6.24 14.75
CA GLN A 79 -0.20 6.23 16.03
C GLN A 79 -1.42 5.30 16.00
N ALA A 80 -2.12 5.23 14.86
CA ALA A 80 -3.33 4.43 14.70
C ALA A 80 -3.05 2.94 14.55
N THR A 81 -1.85 2.56 14.12
CA THR A 81 -1.49 1.19 13.77
C THR A 81 -0.35 0.67 14.65
N LYS A 82 -0.16 -0.66 14.62
CA LYS A 82 0.99 -1.31 15.26
C LYS A 82 1.97 -1.76 14.20
N PRO A 83 3.29 -1.65 14.45
CA PRO A 83 4.29 -2.27 13.56
C PRO A 83 4.07 -3.78 13.42
N GLY A 84 4.47 -4.31 12.29
CA GLY A 84 4.22 -5.72 11.94
C GLY A 84 2.81 -5.94 11.43
N GLY A 85 2.46 -7.17 11.07
CA GLY A 85 1.19 -7.47 10.40
C GLY A 85 1.30 -7.31 8.89
N VAL A 86 0.19 -7.04 8.22
CA VAL A 86 0.10 -7.05 6.76
C VAL A 86 -0.29 -5.69 6.21
N TYR A 87 0.41 -5.26 5.17
CA TYR A 87 0.06 -4.10 4.37
C TYR A 87 -0.61 -4.55 3.07
N LEU A 88 -1.74 -3.93 2.72
CA LEU A 88 -2.36 -4.01 1.40
C LEU A 88 -2.30 -2.65 0.72
N GLY A 89 -2.09 -2.64 -0.60
CA GLY A 89 -2.01 -1.39 -1.35
C GLY A 89 -2.44 -1.51 -2.80
N VAL A 90 -2.39 -0.38 -3.51
CA VAL A 90 -2.68 -0.24 -4.94
C VAL A 90 -1.74 0.76 -5.58
N GLY A 91 -1.48 0.59 -6.87
CA GLY A 91 -0.71 1.56 -7.67
C GLY A 91 0.79 1.52 -7.42
N PRO A 92 1.50 2.62 -7.73
CA PRO A 92 2.94 2.64 -7.82
C PRO A 92 3.67 2.83 -6.48
N GLU A 93 4.80 3.48 -6.51
CA GLU A 93 5.82 3.62 -5.45
C GLU A 93 5.36 4.31 -4.16
N GLN A 94 4.24 4.99 -4.14
CA GLN A 94 3.69 5.59 -2.91
C GLN A 94 3.54 4.56 -1.78
N ASN A 95 3.21 3.33 -2.14
CA ASN A 95 3.14 2.20 -1.22
C ASN A 95 4.42 2.02 -0.41
N PHE A 96 5.59 2.25 -1.02
CA PHE A 96 6.89 2.08 -0.36
C PHE A 96 7.04 3.00 0.84
N THR A 97 6.53 4.23 0.76
CA THR A 97 6.55 5.17 1.89
C THR A 97 5.70 4.68 3.06
N TYR A 98 4.51 4.15 2.80
CA TYR A 98 3.67 3.56 3.86
C TYR A 98 4.31 2.29 4.44
N ILE A 99 4.88 1.43 3.59
CA ILE A 99 5.56 0.21 4.01
C ILE A 99 6.78 0.55 4.89
N ALA A 100 7.61 1.53 4.48
CA ALA A 100 8.74 1.99 5.28
C ALA A 100 8.31 2.55 6.64
N ALA A 101 7.17 3.25 6.73
CA ALA A 101 6.65 3.82 7.97
C ALA A 101 6.00 2.78 8.90
N LEU A 102 5.43 1.70 8.37
CA LEU A 102 4.64 0.72 9.11
C LEU A 102 5.40 -0.56 9.44
N HIS A 103 6.51 -0.84 8.75
CA HIS A 103 7.31 -2.06 8.91
C HIS A 103 6.46 -3.35 8.92
N PRO A 104 5.63 -3.60 7.89
CA PRO A 104 4.83 -4.82 7.84
C PRO A 104 5.73 -6.05 7.66
N LYS A 105 5.26 -7.22 8.09
CA LYS A 105 5.93 -8.51 7.84
C LYS A 105 5.84 -8.93 6.37
N ILE A 106 4.76 -8.54 5.71
CA ILE A 106 4.46 -8.84 4.31
C ILE A 106 3.56 -7.77 3.73
N ALA A 107 3.71 -7.47 2.45
CA ALA A 107 2.91 -6.50 1.72
C ALA A 107 2.36 -7.10 0.43
N PHE A 108 1.10 -6.79 0.09
CA PHE A 108 0.49 -7.13 -1.19
C PHE A 108 0.04 -5.85 -1.88
N ILE A 109 0.44 -5.68 -3.14
CA ILE A 109 0.01 -4.57 -3.99
C ILE A 109 -0.91 -5.15 -5.05
N VAL A 110 -2.20 -4.83 -4.97
CA VAL A 110 -3.21 -5.31 -5.92
C VAL A 110 -3.60 -4.15 -6.84
N ASP A 111 -3.38 -4.31 -8.13
CA ASP A 111 -3.77 -3.31 -9.13
C ASP A 111 -4.44 -3.99 -10.32
N ILE A 112 -5.39 -3.31 -10.95
CA ILE A 112 -6.12 -3.85 -12.09
C ILE A 112 -5.23 -4.02 -13.34
N ARG A 113 -4.07 -3.34 -13.40
CA ARG A 113 -3.16 -3.34 -14.54
C ARG A 113 -2.03 -4.35 -14.36
N ARG A 114 -1.77 -5.15 -15.38
CA ARG A 114 -0.55 -5.99 -15.46
C ARG A 114 0.71 -5.15 -15.44
N GLN A 115 0.67 -3.97 -16.04
CA GLN A 115 1.78 -3.04 -16.07
C GLN A 115 2.24 -2.63 -14.68
N ASN A 116 1.35 -2.40 -13.71
CA ASN A 116 1.73 -2.11 -12.33
C ASN A 116 2.46 -3.29 -11.67
N LEU A 117 2.06 -4.54 -11.96
CA LEU A 117 2.82 -5.71 -11.53
C LEU A 117 4.24 -5.69 -12.12
N LEU A 118 4.39 -5.38 -13.40
CA LEU A 118 5.70 -5.30 -14.06
C LEU A 118 6.55 -4.17 -13.51
N GLU A 119 5.96 -3.04 -13.17
CA GLU A 119 6.60 -1.93 -12.49
C GLU A 119 7.13 -2.33 -11.10
N HIS A 120 6.35 -3.06 -10.30
CA HIS A 120 6.83 -3.58 -9.02
C HIS A 120 7.93 -4.63 -9.18
N LEU A 121 7.91 -5.46 -10.23
CA LEU A 121 9.03 -6.37 -10.53
C LEU A 121 10.28 -5.61 -10.99
N PHE A 122 10.11 -4.51 -11.72
CA PHE A 122 11.20 -3.60 -12.06
C PHE A 122 11.82 -2.99 -10.79
N TYR A 123 10.99 -2.47 -9.87
CA TYR A 123 11.46 -1.96 -8.59
C TYR A 123 12.14 -3.05 -7.75
N LYS A 124 11.58 -4.27 -7.70
CA LYS A 124 12.21 -5.42 -7.04
C LYS A 124 13.63 -5.64 -7.55
N ALA A 125 13.81 -5.72 -8.86
CA ALA A 125 15.13 -5.89 -9.45
C ALA A 125 16.07 -4.71 -9.10
N ALA A 126 15.58 -3.48 -9.13
CA ALA A 126 16.36 -2.30 -8.77
C ALA A 126 16.80 -2.31 -7.29
N PHE A 127 15.91 -2.68 -6.36
CA PHE A 127 16.24 -2.84 -4.94
C PHE A 127 17.28 -3.94 -4.69
N GLU A 128 17.21 -5.04 -5.42
CA GLU A 128 18.18 -6.14 -5.27
C GLU A 128 19.56 -5.78 -5.84
N MET A 129 19.58 -5.06 -6.98
CA MET A 129 20.82 -4.64 -7.65
C MET A 129 21.54 -3.51 -6.94
N ALA A 130 20.85 -2.70 -6.15
CA ALA A 130 21.41 -1.50 -5.54
C ALA A 130 21.58 -1.65 -4.03
N ASP A 131 22.75 -1.27 -3.51
CA ASP A 131 23.05 -1.38 -2.08
C ASP A 131 22.58 -0.17 -1.26
N ASN A 132 22.31 0.97 -1.93
CA ASN A 132 21.93 2.23 -1.32
C ASN A 132 21.03 3.06 -2.26
N ARG A 133 20.43 4.15 -1.73
CA ARG A 133 19.53 5.03 -2.46
C ARG A 133 20.13 5.62 -3.74
N ALA A 134 21.40 6.02 -3.68
CA ALA A 134 22.05 6.59 -4.85
C ALA A 134 22.19 5.56 -5.97
N ASP A 135 22.65 4.35 -5.69
CA ASP A 135 22.75 3.29 -6.69
C ASP A 135 21.36 2.88 -7.22
N PHE A 136 20.35 2.86 -6.36
CA PHE A 136 18.95 2.61 -6.76
C PHE A 136 18.47 3.62 -7.80
N LEU A 137 18.67 4.93 -7.56
CA LEU A 137 18.32 5.98 -8.52
C LEU A 137 19.12 5.86 -9.83
N SER A 138 20.40 5.45 -9.76
CA SER A 138 21.21 5.15 -10.95
C SER A 138 20.58 4.02 -11.79
N VAL A 139 20.08 2.98 -11.13
CA VAL A 139 19.44 1.85 -11.82
C VAL A 139 18.13 2.29 -12.46
N ILE A 140 17.20 2.89 -11.70
CA ILE A 140 15.85 3.17 -12.20
C ILE A 140 15.82 4.25 -13.29
N PHE A 141 16.74 5.24 -13.27
CA PHE A 141 16.79 6.32 -14.25
C PHE A 141 17.82 6.12 -15.36
N ALA A 142 18.54 4.99 -15.38
CA ALA A 142 19.62 4.73 -16.34
C ALA A 142 20.67 5.86 -16.40
N ARG A 143 20.98 6.46 -15.27
CA ARG A 143 21.94 7.59 -15.17
C ARG A 143 23.16 7.16 -14.39
N LYS A 144 24.35 7.62 -14.81
CA LYS A 144 25.57 7.37 -14.05
C LYS A 144 25.46 7.97 -12.66
N ARG A 145 25.93 7.24 -11.64
CA ARG A 145 25.91 7.77 -10.27
C ARG A 145 26.71 9.06 -10.18
N PRO A 146 26.08 10.18 -9.72
CA PRO A 146 26.79 11.43 -9.46
C PRO A 146 27.87 11.25 -8.39
N GLU A 147 28.99 11.97 -8.54
CA GLU A 147 30.05 12.01 -7.54
C GLU A 147 29.60 12.77 -6.28
N GLY A 148 30.18 12.43 -5.14
CA GLY A 148 29.93 13.12 -3.88
C GLY A 148 28.68 12.68 -3.13
N LEU A 149 27.82 11.83 -3.71
CA LEU A 149 26.65 11.29 -3.01
C LEU A 149 27.05 10.21 -2.01
N THR A 150 26.53 10.35 -0.78
CA THR A 150 26.77 9.43 0.35
C THR A 150 25.44 9.00 0.99
N ASP A 151 25.51 8.07 1.94
CA ASP A 151 24.35 7.64 2.72
C ASP A 151 23.74 8.78 3.56
N LYS A 152 24.47 9.88 3.75
CA LYS A 152 24.00 11.08 4.47
C LYS A 152 23.38 12.13 3.55
N SER A 153 23.43 11.95 2.24
CA SER A 153 22.81 12.87 1.30
C SER A 153 21.30 12.91 1.53
N THR A 154 20.70 14.11 1.54
CA THR A 154 19.25 14.26 1.63
C THR A 154 18.57 13.77 0.34
N VAL A 155 17.27 13.50 0.40
CA VAL A 155 16.55 13.10 -0.81
C VAL A 155 16.55 14.20 -1.87
N ASP A 156 16.50 15.47 -1.47
CA ASP A 156 16.67 16.61 -2.38
C ASP A 156 18.03 16.57 -3.08
N GLN A 157 19.12 16.40 -2.32
CA GLN A 157 20.48 16.32 -2.89
C GLN A 157 20.60 15.16 -3.88
N LEU A 158 20.02 14.01 -3.55
CA LEU A 158 20.00 12.86 -4.44
C LEU A 158 19.27 13.19 -5.75
N LEU A 159 18.02 13.64 -5.67
CA LEU A 159 17.18 13.84 -6.84
C LEU A 159 17.65 15.00 -7.72
N ILE A 160 18.11 16.12 -7.13
CA ILE A 160 18.71 17.23 -7.87
C ILE A 160 19.97 16.78 -8.61
N ALA A 161 20.82 15.96 -7.97
CA ALA A 161 22.02 15.47 -8.61
C ALA A 161 21.71 14.58 -9.83
N TYR A 162 20.69 13.72 -9.71
CA TYR A 162 20.25 12.88 -10.84
C TYR A 162 19.52 13.66 -11.92
N ASP A 163 18.77 14.71 -11.56
CA ASP A 163 18.07 15.54 -12.54
C ASP A 163 19.02 16.29 -13.46
N ASN A 164 20.17 16.69 -12.95
CA ASN A 164 21.21 17.37 -13.71
C ASN A 164 22.07 16.45 -14.63
N ILE A 165 21.79 15.14 -14.69
CA ILE A 165 22.52 14.19 -15.52
C ILE A 165 21.56 13.53 -16.50
N ASN A 166 21.93 13.51 -17.78
CA ASN A 166 21.16 12.80 -18.79
C ASN A 166 21.27 11.27 -18.62
N ALA A 167 20.25 10.57 -19.07
CA ALA A 167 20.32 9.12 -19.21
C ALA A 167 21.48 8.72 -20.14
N ASP A 168 22.13 7.60 -19.81
CA ASP A 168 23.28 7.09 -20.54
C ASP A 168 22.90 5.76 -21.21
N GLU A 169 23.02 5.69 -22.54
CA GLU A 169 22.61 4.53 -23.32
C GLU A 169 23.35 3.24 -22.89
N ALA A 170 24.64 3.35 -22.57
CA ALA A 170 25.42 2.19 -22.11
C ALA A 170 24.94 1.71 -20.72
N THR A 171 24.63 2.66 -19.83
CA THR A 171 24.03 2.37 -18.52
C THR A 171 22.64 1.74 -18.67
N TYR A 172 21.79 2.28 -19.56
CA TYR A 172 20.49 1.70 -19.88
C TYR A 172 20.62 0.23 -20.31
N LYS A 173 21.40 -0.04 -21.34
CA LYS A 173 21.57 -1.40 -21.88
C LYS A 173 22.09 -2.38 -20.82
N LYS A 174 23.10 -1.95 -20.07
CA LYS A 174 23.69 -2.75 -18.99
C LYS A 174 22.66 -3.07 -17.91
N ASN A 175 21.95 -2.07 -17.41
CA ASN A 175 20.98 -2.23 -16.31
C ASN A 175 19.77 -3.04 -16.78
N PHE A 176 19.23 -2.75 -17.97
CA PHE A 176 18.08 -3.51 -18.49
C PHE A 176 18.42 -5.00 -18.69
N GLN A 177 19.60 -5.29 -19.22
CA GLN A 177 20.06 -6.68 -19.32
C GLN A 177 20.19 -7.34 -17.93
N ALA A 178 20.72 -6.63 -16.94
CA ALA A 178 20.85 -7.15 -15.58
C ALA A 178 19.48 -7.38 -14.92
N ILE A 179 18.51 -6.46 -15.08
CA ILE A 179 17.12 -6.61 -14.61
C ILE A 179 16.50 -7.86 -15.24
N ARG A 180 16.59 -8.01 -16.55
CA ARG A 180 16.03 -9.20 -17.23
C ARG A 180 16.69 -10.49 -16.76
N ASP A 181 18.01 -10.50 -16.63
CA ASP A 181 18.74 -11.69 -16.18
C ASP A 181 18.38 -12.06 -14.74
N LEU A 182 18.22 -11.07 -13.88
CA LEU A 182 17.78 -11.29 -12.50
C LEU A 182 16.37 -11.91 -12.47
N LEU A 183 15.40 -11.32 -13.15
CA LEU A 183 14.01 -11.80 -13.11
C LEU A 183 13.82 -13.14 -13.83
N LEU A 184 14.46 -13.33 -15.01
CA LEU A 184 14.22 -14.48 -15.87
C LEU A 184 15.17 -15.65 -15.63
N LYS A 185 16.46 -15.38 -15.30
CA LYS A 185 17.48 -16.44 -15.15
C LYS A 185 17.74 -16.78 -13.69
N THR A 186 17.79 -15.78 -12.80
CA THR A 186 18.05 -16.00 -11.38
C THR A 186 16.78 -16.42 -10.66
N HIS A 187 15.74 -15.58 -10.66
CA HIS A 187 14.44 -15.87 -10.02
C HIS A 187 13.58 -16.82 -10.84
N LYS A 188 13.82 -16.93 -12.14
CA LYS A 188 13.06 -17.80 -13.07
C LYS A 188 11.56 -17.51 -13.09
N PHE A 189 11.19 -16.23 -12.95
CA PHE A 189 9.80 -15.84 -13.06
C PHE A 189 9.26 -16.09 -14.48
N GLY A 190 8.05 -16.63 -14.58
CA GLY A 190 7.43 -17.03 -15.85
C GLY A 190 6.88 -15.85 -16.65
N LEU A 191 7.70 -14.82 -16.89
CA LEU A 191 7.31 -13.65 -17.67
C LEU A 191 7.19 -14.00 -19.16
N THR A 192 6.05 -13.69 -19.75
CA THR A 192 5.79 -13.86 -21.19
C THR A 192 6.61 -12.85 -22.01
N GLU A 193 6.65 -13.02 -23.33
CA GLU A 193 7.26 -12.02 -24.23
C GLU A 193 6.56 -10.65 -24.11
N GLY A 194 5.23 -10.64 -23.96
CA GLY A 194 4.46 -9.43 -23.71
C GLY A 194 4.84 -8.76 -22.39
N ASP A 195 5.08 -9.54 -21.33
CA ASP A 195 5.55 -9.01 -20.05
C ASP A 195 6.96 -8.41 -20.15
N GLN A 196 7.85 -9.04 -20.91
CA GLN A 196 9.20 -8.52 -21.14
C GLN A 196 9.18 -7.20 -21.92
N SER A 197 8.32 -7.09 -22.94
CA SER A 197 8.10 -5.83 -23.65
C SER A 197 7.47 -4.75 -22.73
N GLY A 198 6.54 -5.15 -21.86
CA GLY A 198 5.96 -4.24 -20.86
C GLY A 198 6.99 -3.77 -19.83
N LEU A 199 7.90 -4.63 -19.40
CA LEU A 199 9.00 -4.29 -18.51
C LEU A 199 9.98 -3.30 -19.17
N GLU A 200 10.29 -3.49 -20.48
CA GLU A 200 11.09 -2.55 -21.26
C GLU A 200 10.41 -1.19 -21.35
N HIS A 201 9.12 -1.16 -21.65
CA HIS A 201 8.33 0.08 -21.67
C HIS A 201 8.35 0.81 -20.31
N VAL A 202 8.19 0.13 -19.19
CA VAL A 202 8.36 0.73 -17.86
C VAL A 202 9.73 1.39 -17.75
N TYR A 203 10.80 0.68 -18.12
CA TYR A 203 12.15 1.20 -18.00
C TYR A 203 12.41 2.37 -18.95
N ASP A 204 11.85 2.35 -20.17
CA ASP A 204 11.93 3.46 -21.13
C ASP A 204 11.34 4.73 -20.56
N VAL A 205 10.16 4.65 -19.91
CA VAL A 205 9.51 5.80 -19.29
C VAL A 205 10.36 6.37 -18.15
N PHE A 206 10.85 5.53 -17.24
CA PHE A 206 11.71 5.94 -16.14
C PHE A 206 13.02 6.56 -16.63
N THR A 207 13.62 5.99 -17.65
CA THR A 207 14.86 6.49 -18.27
C THR A 207 14.64 7.85 -18.91
N TYR A 208 13.55 7.99 -19.67
CA TYR A 208 13.29 9.22 -20.43
C TYR A 208 13.00 10.42 -19.52
N TYR A 209 12.13 10.24 -18.51
CA TYR A 209 11.73 11.33 -17.63
C TYR A 209 12.65 11.51 -16.43
N GLY A 210 13.25 10.45 -15.91
CA GLY A 210 14.05 10.52 -14.69
C GLY A 210 13.27 11.09 -13.51
N PRO A 211 13.86 12.00 -12.70
CA PRO A 211 13.17 12.65 -11.59
C PRO A 211 11.91 13.46 -11.95
N GLU A 212 11.79 13.89 -13.21
CA GLU A 212 10.63 14.62 -13.78
C GLU A 212 9.45 13.71 -14.13
N LEU A 213 9.58 12.37 -13.94
CA LEU A 213 8.49 11.42 -14.15
C LEU A 213 7.24 11.85 -13.40
N ASN A 214 6.08 11.91 -14.07
CA ASN A 214 4.81 12.28 -13.47
C ASN A 214 3.70 11.27 -13.83
N TYR A 215 2.57 11.39 -13.17
CA TYR A 215 1.41 10.50 -13.34
C TYR A 215 0.93 10.33 -14.79
N GLY A 216 1.09 11.34 -15.61
CA GLY A 216 0.67 11.34 -17.01
C GLY A 216 1.79 11.02 -18.01
N SER A 217 2.99 10.67 -17.54
CA SER A 217 4.13 10.35 -18.40
C SER A 217 3.86 9.11 -19.25
N THR A 218 4.20 9.19 -20.53
CA THR A 218 4.06 8.09 -21.51
C THR A 218 5.33 8.03 -22.39
N TYR A 219 5.64 6.88 -22.94
CA TYR A 219 6.74 6.73 -23.89
C TYR A 219 6.28 5.96 -25.15
N PRO A 220 6.54 6.47 -26.38
CA PRO A 220 7.07 7.81 -26.66
C PRO A 220 6.17 8.92 -26.12
N PRO A 221 6.71 10.11 -25.83
CA PRO A 221 5.92 11.23 -25.33
C PRO A 221 4.77 11.54 -26.26
N SER A 222 3.54 11.52 -25.76
CA SER A 222 2.37 11.95 -26.52
C SER A 222 2.31 13.47 -26.53
N GLY A 223 2.23 14.12 -27.69
CA GLY A 223 2.09 15.57 -27.81
C GLY A 223 0.85 16.16 -27.13
N ASN A 224 -0.03 15.32 -26.64
CA ASN A 224 -1.20 15.63 -25.82
C ASN A 224 -0.97 15.36 -24.34
N GLY A 225 0.29 15.21 -23.90
CA GLY A 225 0.62 14.98 -22.51
C GLY A 225 -0.02 16.03 -21.61
N ASN A 226 -1.11 15.66 -20.94
CA ASN A 226 -1.79 16.47 -19.92
C ASN A 226 -0.96 16.60 -18.62
N GLY A 227 0.35 16.43 -18.70
CA GLY A 227 1.29 16.86 -17.70
C GLY A 227 1.43 18.38 -17.77
N GLY A 228 0.41 19.10 -17.33
CA GLY A 228 0.60 20.52 -17.06
C GLY A 228 1.79 20.69 -16.13
N SER A 229 2.61 21.72 -16.33
CA SER A 229 3.81 22.05 -15.55
C SER A 229 3.59 22.23 -14.03
N GLN A 230 2.44 21.87 -13.51
CA GLN A 230 2.04 21.87 -12.09
C GLN A 230 1.64 20.48 -11.57
N ALA A 231 1.72 19.41 -12.37
CA ALA A 231 1.50 18.07 -11.87
C ALA A 231 2.69 17.65 -10.98
N ALA A 232 2.40 17.00 -9.86
CA ALA A 232 3.44 16.39 -9.04
C ALA A 232 4.25 15.41 -9.90
N ASN A 233 5.56 15.50 -9.81
CA ASN A 233 6.50 14.55 -10.40
C ASN A 233 7.18 13.72 -9.32
N PHE A 234 7.94 12.71 -9.70
CA PHE A 234 8.62 11.83 -8.78
C PHE A 234 9.48 12.63 -7.76
N MET A 235 10.22 13.65 -8.22
CA MET A 235 11.03 14.49 -7.34
C MET A 235 10.15 15.17 -6.29
N THR A 236 9.10 15.88 -6.68
CA THR A 236 8.23 16.63 -5.75
C THR A 236 7.46 15.72 -4.78
N VAL A 237 7.11 14.52 -5.22
CA VAL A 237 6.46 13.52 -4.36
C VAL A 237 7.43 12.94 -3.34
N MET A 238 8.67 12.67 -3.72
CA MET A 238 9.68 12.09 -2.83
C MET A 238 10.26 13.10 -1.84
N THR A 239 10.35 14.39 -2.19
CA THR A 239 10.87 15.46 -1.32
C THR A 239 9.77 16.12 -0.50
N ALA A 240 8.51 15.68 -0.61
CA ALA A 240 7.43 16.18 0.24
C ALA A 240 7.71 15.89 1.72
N SER A 241 7.27 16.81 2.59
CA SER A 241 7.42 16.68 4.03
C SER A 241 6.07 16.58 4.76
N ASP A 242 6.10 16.08 5.98
CA ASP A 242 4.98 16.12 6.90
C ASP A 242 4.71 17.54 7.42
N PRO A 243 3.65 17.78 8.22
CA PRO A 243 3.36 19.11 8.77
C PRO A 243 4.46 19.69 9.69
N SER A 244 5.38 18.86 10.18
CA SER A 244 6.53 19.30 11.00
C SER A 244 7.77 19.59 10.16
N GLY A 245 7.69 19.48 8.84
CA GLY A 245 8.81 19.70 7.91
C GLY A 245 9.76 18.51 7.79
N VAL A 246 9.37 17.32 8.25
CA VAL A 246 10.19 16.11 8.17
C VAL A 246 9.83 15.33 6.92
N GLU A 247 10.82 15.05 6.09
CA GLU A 247 10.72 14.12 4.95
C GLU A 247 10.62 12.68 5.46
N ARG A 248 9.57 11.97 5.03
CA ARG A 248 9.27 10.60 5.50
C ARG A 248 9.15 9.59 4.37
N GLY A 249 9.46 10.00 3.14
CA GLY A 249 9.43 9.13 1.97
C GLY A 249 10.39 7.94 2.12
N PHE A 250 10.18 6.91 1.31
CA PHE A 250 11.06 5.74 1.34
C PHE A 250 12.51 6.07 0.92
N LEU A 251 12.72 7.18 0.20
CA LEU A 251 14.05 7.71 -0.15
C LEU A 251 14.57 8.76 0.84
N ALA A 252 13.83 9.10 1.90
CA ALA A 252 14.26 10.12 2.85
C ALA A 252 15.49 9.71 3.68
N SER A 253 15.66 8.41 3.94
CA SER A 253 16.81 7.87 4.68
C SER A 253 17.24 6.50 4.15
N GLU A 254 18.50 6.12 4.42
CA GLU A 254 18.97 4.78 4.11
C GLU A 254 18.20 3.71 4.90
N GLU A 255 17.77 3.99 6.12
CA GLU A 255 16.98 3.08 6.95
C GLU A 255 15.65 2.74 6.28
N ASN A 256 14.92 3.75 5.80
CA ASN A 256 13.68 3.55 5.06
C ASN A 256 13.92 2.72 3.79
N TYR A 257 14.97 3.06 3.02
CA TYR A 257 15.35 2.34 1.82
C TYR A 257 15.70 0.88 2.11
N GLN A 258 16.52 0.60 3.13
CA GLN A 258 16.91 -0.75 3.50
C GLN A 258 15.71 -1.58 3.98
N THR A 259 14.72 -0.97 4.62
CA THR A 259 13.47 -1.64 4.99
C THR A 259 12.78 -2.24 3.76
N LEU A 260 12.65 -1.45 2.68
CA LEU A 260 12.06 -1.93 1.41
C LEU A 260 12.95 -2.97 0.75
N ARG A 261 14.24 -2.70 0.65
CA ARG A 261 15.22 -3.61 0.05
C ARG A 261 15.18 -5.00 0.68
N GLU A 262 15.09 -5.07 2.00
CA GLU A 262 14.99 -6.35 2.72
C GLU A 262 13.69 -7.09 2.43
N LEU A 263 12.54 -6.39 2.33
CA LEU A 263 11.28 -7.02 1.94
C LEU A 263 11.34 -7.56 0.51
N GLU A 264 11.91 -6.78 -0.42
CA GLU A 264 12.07 -7.19 -1.81
C GLU A 264 12.98 -8.41 -1.96
N LYS A 265 14.16 -8.39 -1.33
CA LYS A 265 15.11 -9.52 -1.34
C LYS A 265 14.54 -10.80 -0.74
N LYS A 266 13.58 -10.68 0.18
CA LYS A 266 12.91 -11.81 0.84
C LYS A 266 11.62 -12.23 0.15
N ASN A 267 11.24 -11.61 -0.98
CA ASN A 267 9.98 -11.87 -1.66
C ASN A 267 8.74 -11.60 -0.78
N LEU A 268 8.81 -10.58 0.08
CA LEU A 268 7.75 -10.22 1.02
C LEU A 268 6.93 -9.02 0.58
N LEU A 269 7.22 -8.44 -0.59
CA LEU A 269 6.37 -7.48 -1.29
C LEU A 269 5.85 -8.15 -2.57
N ILE A 270 4.55 -8.38 -2.65
CA ILE A 270 3.92 -9.26 -3.64
C ILE A 270 2.94 -8.46 -4.50
N PRO A 271 3.28 -8.16 -5.77
CA PRO A 271 2.38 -7.52 -6.70
C PRO A 271 1.40 -8.54 -7.30
N ILE A 272 0.12 -8.18 -7.38
CA ILE A 272 -0.95 -9.03 -7.90
C ILE A 272 -1.81 -8.22 -8.86
N VAL A 273 -2.14 -8.79 -10.01
CA VAL A 273 -3.14 -8.20 -10.91
C VAL A 273 -4.54 -8.54 -10.40
N GLY A 274 -5.38 -7.53 -10.17
CA GLY A 274 -6.75 -7.79 -9.74
C GLY A 274 -7.63 -6.56 -9.67
N ASP A 275 -8.91 -6.76 -9.94
CA ASP A 275 -9.95 -5.78 -9.68
C ASP A 275 -10.36 -5.86 -8.20
N PHE A 276 -10.47 -4.72 -7.51
CA PHE A 276 -10.94 -4.70 -6.13
C PHE A 276 -12.36 -5.21 -5.95
N GLY A 277 -13.23 -5.00 -6.95
CA GLY A 277 -14.57 -5.60 -7.03
C GLY A 277 -14.60 -6.97 -7.69
N GLY A 278 -13.43 -7.51 -8.06
CA GLY A 278 -13.28 -8.78 -8.77
C GLY A 278 -13.51 -10.01 -7.88
N PRO A 279 -13.60 -11.17 -8.52
CA PRO A 279 -13.97 -12.41 -7.81
C PRO A 279 -12.79 -13.12 -7.14
N LYS A 280 -11.51 -12.81 -7.49
CA LYS A 280 -10.40 -13.69 -7.16
C LYS A 280 -9.29 -13.02 -6.33
N ALA A 281 -8.66 -11.93 -6.83
CA ALA A 281 -7.39 -11.44 -6.31
C ALA A 281 -7.40 -11.12 -4.82
N LEU A 282 -8.26 -10.20 -4.37
CA LEU A 282 -8.37 -9.86 -2.94
C LEU A 282 -8.85 -11.01 -2.06
N ARG A 283 -9.69 -11.91 -2.61
CA ARG A 283 -10.17 -13.10 -1.89
C ARG A 283 -9.03 -14.10 -1.69
N ALA A 284 -8.17 -14.29 -2.69
CA ALA A 284 -6.98 -15.14 -2.60
C ALA A 284 -5.99 -14.60 -1.56
N VAL A 285 -5.72 -13.28 -1.58
CA VAL A 285 -4.91 -12.63 -0.54
C VAL A 285 -5.54 -12.85 0.83
N GLY A 286 -6.84 -12.59 0.99
CA GLY A 286 -7.56 -12.80 2.26
C GLY A 286 -7.48 -14.24 2.75
N GLN A 287 -7.55 -15.23 1.86
CA GLN A 287 -7.41 -16.64 2.21
C GLN A 287 -5.98 -16.95 2.65
N TYR A 288 -4.96 -16.52 1.89
CA TYR A 288 -3.55 -16.66 2.27
C TYR A 288 -3.29 -16.11 3.69
N LEU A 289 -3.81 -14.93 4.00
CA LEU A 289 -3.64 -14.31 5.32
C LEU A 289 -4.33 -15.09 6.44
N LYS A 290 -5.52 -15.65 6.19
CA LYS A 290 -6.24 -16.50 7.15
C LYS A 290 -5.48 -17.78 7.43
N ASP A 291 -4.94 -18.42 6.39
CA ASP A 291 -4.20 -19.67 6.51
C ASP A 291 -2.93 -19.48 7.36
N HIS A 292 -2.37 -18.25 7.38
CA HIS A 292 -1.22 -17.89 8.19
C HIS A 292 -1.58 -17.21 9.53
N GLY A 293 -2.85 -17.06 9.86
CA GLY A 293 -3.27 -16.36 11.09
C GLY A 293 -2.86 -14.89 11.14
N ALA A 294 -2.54 -14.28 9.99
CA ALA A 294 -2.06 -12.91 9.88
C ALA A 294 -3.20 -11.89 9.91
N THR A 295 -2.91 -10.65 10.31
CA THR A 295 -3.89 -9.57 10.41
C THR A 295 -3.50 -8.41 9.49
N VAL A 296 -4.46 -7.88 8.73
CA VAL A 296 -4.27 -6.66 7.93
C VAL A 296 -4.18 -5.46 8.86
N THR A 297 -3.05 -4.76 8.81
CA THR A 297 -2.81 -3.55 9.62
C THR A 297 -3.29 -2.30 8.89
N ALA A 298 -2.92 -2.15 7.61
CA ALA A 298 -3.30 -1.01 6.80
C ALA A 298 -3.65 -1.45 5.38
N TYR A 299 -4.63 -0.79 4.78
CA TYR A 299 -5.03 -0.98 3.40
C TYR A 299 -5.11 0.36 2.68
N TYR A 300 -4.11 0.65 1.86
CA TYR A 300 -4.11 1.82 1.00
C TYR A 300 -4.94 1.54 -0.25
N THR A 301 -6.04 2.25 -0.37
CA THR A 301 -6.99 2.14 -1.48
C THR A 301 -6.93 3.33 -2.44
N SER A 302 -6.13 4.36 -2.14
CA SER A 302 -6.16 5.60 -2.91
C SER A 302 -7.60 6.11 -3.09
N ASN A 303 -8.04 6.34 -4.34
CA ASN A 303 -9.41 6.69 -4.70
C ASN A 303 -10.13 5.56 -5.46
N VAL A 304 -9.71 4.31 -5.33
CA VAL A 304 -10.32 3.18 -6.07
C VAL A 304 -11.82 3.07 -5.80
N GLU A 305 -12.26 3.34 -4.57
CA GLU A 305 -13.68 3.33 -4.21
C GLU A 305 -14.51 4.29 -5.08
N GLN A 306 -13.93 5.40 -5.57
CA GLN A 306 -14.59 6.30 -6.51
C GLN A 306 -14.97 5.58 -7.82
N TYR A 307 -14.07 4.77 -8.34
CA TYR A 307 -14.31 3.98 -9.55
C TYR A 307 -15.35 2.90 -9.29
N LEU A 308 -15.25 2.21 -8.16
CA LEU A 308 -16.18 1.15 -7.80
C LEU A 308 -17.62 1.67 -7.63
N PHE A 309 -17.82 2.87 -7.11
CA PHE A 309 -19.14 3.51 -7.03
C PHE A 309 -19.63 4.10 -8.36
N ASN A 310 -18.71 4.50 -9.24
CA ASN A 310 -19.06 5.19 -10.49
C ASN A 310 -19.26 4.25 -11.70
N GLN A 311 -18.89 2.98 -11.62
CA GLN A 311 -18.93 2.03 -12.75
C GLN A 311 -20.33 1.86 -13.41
N ASN A 312 -21.39 2.47 -12.89
CA ASN A 312 -22.72 2.46 -13.47
C ASN A 312 -23.45 3.79 -13.24
N SER A 313 -22.86 4.91 -13.64
CA SER A 313 -23.44 6.26 -13.50
C SER A 313 -24.77 6.50 -14.23
N GLY A 314 -25.34 5.48 -14.88
CA GLY A 314 -26.70 5.52 -15.46
C GLY A 314 -27.81 5.06 -14.52
N ARG A 315 -27.49 4.56 -13.32
CA ARG A 315 -28.51 4.19 -12.32
C ARG A 315 -28.65 5.30 -11.30
N GLY A 316 -29.89 5.67 -11.00
CA GLY A 316 -30.22 6.81 -10.13
C GLY A 316 -29.53 6.76 -8.76
N ARG A 317 -29.47 7.93 -8.08
CA ARG A 317 -28.92 8.05 -6.70
C ARG A 317 -29.51 6.96 -5.78
N GLY A 318 -28.64 6.25 -5.07
CA GLY A 318 -29.04 5.28 -4.05
C GLY A 318 -28.92 3.81 -4.45
N VAL A 319 -28.41 3.49 -5.64
CA VAL A 319 -28.13 2.09 -6.02
C VAL A 319 -26.62 1.86 -5.97
N VAL A 320 -26.15 1.13 -4.96
CA VAL A 320 -24.77 0.66 -4.88
C VAL A 320 -24.56 -0.37 -5.99
N ASN A 321 -23.49 -0.18 -6.77
CA ASN A 321 -23.20 -1.12 -7.86
C ASN A 321 -22.49 -2.40 -7.37
N GLY A 322 -22.44 -3.42 -8.23
CA GLY A 322 -21.85 -4.70 -7.90
C GLY A 322 -20.37 -4.63 -7.51
N GLY A 323 -19.60 -3.69 -8.09
CA GLY A 323 -18.17 -3.51 -7.76
C GLY A 323 -17.95 -3.08 -6.31
N ALA A 324 -18.65 -2.05 -5.85
CA ALA A 324 -18.57 -1.58 -4.47
C ALA A 324 -19.12 -2.63 -3.48
N MET A 325 -20.20 -3.33 -3.83
CA MET A 325 -20.73 -4.42 -3.00
C MET A 325 -19.71 -5.54 -2.82
N ASN A 326 -19.15 -6.05 -3.91
CA ASN A 326 -18.15 -7.11 -3.89
C ASN A 326 -16.90 -6.70 -3.09
N PHE A 327 -16.45 -5.46 -3.27
CA PHE A 327 -15.30 -4.92 -2.54
C PHE A 327 -15.54 -4.95 -1.03
N TYR A 328 -16.62 -4.33 -0.54
CA TYR A 328 -16.89 -4.28 0.89
C TYR A 328 -17.22 -5.65 1.50
N GLU A 329 -17.84 -6.55 0.74
CA GLU A 329 -18.01 -7.94 1.14
C GLU A 329 -16.66 -8.63 1.32
N THR A 330 -15.77 -8.49 0.34
CA THR A 330 -14.43 -9.10 0.37
C THR A 330 -13.59 -8.52 1.50
N VAL A 331 -13.58 -7.19 1.66
CA VAL A 331 -12.86 -6.52 2.75
C VAL A 331 -13.42 -6.94 4.12
N GLY A 332 -14.74 -7.05 4.26
CA GLY A 332 -15.36 -7.55 5.48
C GLY A 332 -15.03 -9.00 5.82
N GLY A 333 -14.51 -9.74 4.85
CA GLY A 333 -13.99 -11.11 5.01
C GLY A 333 -12.48 -11.19 5.28
N LEU A 334 -11.73 -10.10 5.23
CA LEU A 334 -10.30 -10.09 5.56
C LEU A 334 -10.08 -10.33 7.06
N PRO A 335 -8.92 -10.86 7.46
CA PRO A 335 -8.56 -10.98 8.88
C PRO A 335 -8.17 -9.59 9.42
N LEU A 336 -9.14 -8.93 10.05
CA LEU A 336 -9.04 -7.57 10.59
C LEU A 336 -9.04 -7.58 12.12
N ASP A 337 -8.52 -6.50 12.71
CA ASP A 337 -8.72 -6.17 14.13
C ASP A 337 -9.15 -4.69 14.28
N ALA A 338 -9.30 -4.25 15.53
CA ALA A 338 -9.76 -2.88 15.82
C ALA A 338 -8.79 -1.78 15.37
N SER A 339 -7.52 -2.12 15.12
CA SER A 339 -6.49 -1.18 14.64
C SER A 339 -6.30 -1.20 13.13
N SER A 340 -7.04 -2.06 12.40
CA SER A 340 -6.97 -2.14 10.94
C SER A 340 -7.56 -0.88 10.30
N VAL A 341 -6.78 -0.18 9.47
CA VAL A 341 -7.18 1.09 8.86
C VAL A 341 -7.12 1.08 7.35
N PHE A 342 -8.05 1.81 6.73
CA PHE A 342 -7.90 2.28 5.37
C PHE A 342 -7.01 3.52 5.32
N ILE A 343 -6.24 3.65 4.25
CA ILE A 343 -5.58 4.88 3.81
C ILE A 343 -6.22 5.26 2.47
N ARG A 344 -6.88 6.40 2.44
CA ARG A 344 -7.64 6.88 1.28
C ARG A 344 -7.14 8.23 0.81
N SER A 345 -7.27 8.50 -0.47
CA SER A 345 -6.98 9.78 -1.07
C SER A 345 -8.23 10.36 -1.70
N GLY A 346 -8.53 11.61 -1.40
CA GLY A 346 -9.70 12.31 -1.92
C GLY A 346 -10.18 13.43 -1.01
N VAL A 347 -11.10 14.24 -1.52
CA VAL A 347 -11.72 15.34 -0.76
C VAL A 347 -13.23 15.19 -0.81
N PRO A 348 -13.95 15.22 0.34
CA PRO A 348 -15.41 15.27 0.34
C PRO A 348 -15.89 16.50 -0.43
N GLY A 349 -16.82 16.31 -1.35
CA GLY A 349 -17.49 17.41 -2.06
C GLY A 349 -16.76 17.94 -3.30
N GLN A 350 -15.55 17.54 -3.61
CA GLN A 350 -14.96 17.77 -4.93
C GLN A 350 -15.38 16.64 -5.88
N GLY A 351 -16.60 16.72 -6.34
CA GLY A 351 -17.16 15.79 -7.27
C GLY A 351 -16.38 15.71 -8.57
N GLY A 352 -15.84 14.52 -8.86
CA GLY A 352 -15.67 14.05 -10.22
C GLY A 352 -14.82 14.89 -11.16
N GLY A 353 -13.68 15.40 -10.71
CA GLY A 353 -12.60 15.74 -11.62
C GLY A 353 -12.00 14.39 -12.06
N GLY A 354 -12.41 13.92 -13.25
CA GLY A 354 -11.97 12.63 -13.78
C GLY A 354 -10.46 12.48 -13.71
N ALA A 355 -9.99 11.27 -13.50
CA ALA A 355 -8.62 10.87 -13.74
C ALA A 355 -8.19 11.36 -15.13
N GLY A 356 -7.51 12.47 -15.22
CA GLY A 356 -7.16 13.11 -16.51
C GLY A 356 -7.00 14.61 -16.45
N ARG A 357 -7.35 15.28 -15.35
CA ARG A 357 -7.02 16.69 -15.16
C ARG A 357 -6.04 16.80 -14.00
N GLY A 358 -4.80 17.13 -14.28
CA GLY A 358 -3.61 17.15 -13.46
C GLY A 358 -3.62 17.98 -12.16
N GLY A 359 -4.69 17.88 -11.37
CA GLY A 359 -4.74 18.39 -10.01
C GLY A 359 -4.40 17.25 -9.05
N GLY A 360 -3.23 17.30 -8.41
CA GLY A 360 -2.83 16.33 -7.40
C GLY A 360 -3.86 16.23 -6.28
N MET A 361 -4.07 15.00 -5.75
CA MET A 361 -4.90 14.76 -4.59
C MET A 361 -4.12 15.15 -3.32
N ASN A 362 -4.51 16.23 -2.69
CA ASN A 362 -3.75 16.82 -1.57
C ASN A 362 -4.15 16.33 -0.18
N ASN A 363 -5.21 15.52 -0.07
CA ASN A 363 -5.72 15.05 1.21
C ASN A 363 -5.77 13.53 1.25
N SER A 364 -5.03 12.97 2.20
CA SER A 364 -5.15 11.57 2.59
C SER A 364 -5.90 11.47 3.91
N GLN A 365 -6.70 10.41 4.07
CA GLN A 365 -7.50 10.14 5.26
C GLN A 365 -7.25 8.72 5.76
N ILE A 366 -7.24 8.57 7.08
CA ILE A 366 -7.22 7.28 7.76
C ILE A 366 -8.64 7.00 8.26
N ALA A 367 -9.15 5.80 8.03
CA ALA A 367 -10.45 5.38 8.54
C ALA A 367 -10.43 3.93 9.03
N PRO A 368 -11.07 3.59 10.17
CA PRO A 368 -11.14 2.22 10.64
C PRO A 368 -11.88 1.32 9.63
N ILE A 369 -11.25 0.22 9.19
CA ILE A 369 -11.84 -0.67 8.18
C ILE A 369 -13.14 -1.27 8.69
N GLN A 370 -13.15 -1.80 9.91
CA GLN A 370 -14.34 -2.46 10.47
C GLN A 370 -15.54 -1.51 10.61
N ALA A 371 -15.30 -0.25 11.03
CA ALA A 371 -16.35 0.76 11.12
C ALA A 371 -16.93 1.10 9.75
N THR A 372 -16.06 1.20 8.73
CA THR A 372 -16.49 1.45 7.35
C THR A 372 -17.32 0.31 6.78
N VAL A 373 -16.86 -0.94 6.93
CA VAL A 373 -17.61 -2.14 6.49
C VAL A 373 -18.98 -2.23 7.19
N ASN A 374 -19.03 -1.95 8.49
CA ASN A 374 -20.30 -1.95 9.23
C ASN A 374 -21.22 -0.82 8.75
N ALA A 375 -20.69 0.37 8.45
CA ALA A 375 -21.47 1.47 7.91
C ALA A 375 -22.03 1.14 6.52
N PHE A 376 -21.25 0.50 5.67
CA PHE A 376 -21.70 0.03 4.36
C PHE A 376 -22.84 -1.00 4.50
N LYS A 377 -22.66 -2.03 5.32
CA LYS A 377 -23.67 -3.06 5.59
C LYS A 377 -24.98 -2.48 6.16
N ALA A 378 -24.87 -1.41 6.93
CA ALA A 378 -26.02 -0.70 7.50
C ALA A 378 -26.67 0.30 6.51
N GLY A 379 -26.22 0.37 5.24
CA GLY A 379 -26.76 1.28 4.22
C GLY A 379 -26.43 2.76 4.46
N ARG A 380 -25.43 3.06 5.30
CA ARG A 380 -24.98 4.44 5.55
C ARG A 380 -23.97 4.95 4.52
N ILE A 381 -23.39 4.06 3.72
CA ILE A 381 -22.50 4.36 2.61
C ILE A 381 -23.23 3.96 1.34
N MET A 382 -23.74 4.95 0.61
CA MET A 382 -24.47 4.78 -0.64
C MET A 382 -23.70 5.31 -1.86
N GLY A 383 -22.61 6.05 -1.62
CA GLY A 383 -21.77 6.62 -2.66
C GLY A 383 -20.39 6.98 -2.13
N TYR A 384 -19.50 7.37 -3.06
CA TYR A 384 -18.10 7.64 -2.74
C TYR A 384 -17.90 8.71 -1.65
N ASN A 385 -18.71 9.77 -1.65
CA ASN A 385 -18.56 10.85 -0.67
C ASN A 385 -18.90 10.40 0.77
N ASP A 386 -19.75 9.39 0.93
CA ASP A 386 -20.19 8.94 2.24
C ASP A 386 -19.05 8.27 3.02
N ILE A 387 -18.04 7.70 2.33
CA ILE A 387 -16.91 7.04 2.98
C ILE A 387 -16.09 7.99 3.86
N PHE A 388 -16.05 9.28 3.53
CA PHE A 388 -15.30 10.30 4.26
C PHE A 388 -16.03 10.79 5.53
N THR A 389 -17.26 10.37 5.77
CA THR A 389 -18.03 10.68 6.97
C THR A 389 -17.82 9.66 8.09
N ILE A 390 -17.11 8.56 7.80
CA ILE A 390 -16.90 7.46 8.74
C ILE A 390 -15.51 7.62 9.39
N GLY A 391 -15.50 7.71 10.72
CA GLY A 391 -14.24 7.80 11.49
C GLY A 391 -13.83 9.21 11.90
N ASN A 392 -14.67 10.22 11.62
CA ASN A 392 -14.55 11.56 12.18
C ASN A 392 -15.25 11.65 13.53
#